data_9ebe276c122fad33fa55466d62438d91
#
_entry.id   9ebe276c122fad33fa55466d62438d91
#
_cell.length_a   1.000
_cell.length_b   1.000
_cell.length_c   1.000
_cell.angle_alpha   90.00
_cell.angle_beta   90.00
_cell.angle_gamma   90.00
#
_symmetry.space_group_name_H-M   'P 1'
#
loop_
_entity.id
_entity.type
_entity.pdbx_description
1 polymer ?
#
loop_
_entity_poly.entity_id
_entity_poly.type
_entity_poly.pdbx_seq_one_letter_code
_entity_poly.pdbx_strand_id
1 'polypeptide(L)'
;MKIPYGESNFKKIITQDFFYIDKTEYISLLEQHGSYNILLRPRRFGKTLFLSTLRSYYDILCRNEFEALFGHLAIGHNPTPLKNSYQIIAFDFSGIETGSHENVRQGFSGRTGDSLRKFLVRYGYSQGDILRIEEEERNGPAAMLSRFFALIGEAHIYLVIDEYDNFANAVLGDSLELFTEIVGKGGFVRAFYEVIKTATMEGIVDRRFITCLLYTSDA
;
A
#
# COMPACT_ATOMS: atom_id res chain seq x y z
N MET A 1 -0.53 -27.06 -16.46
CA MET A 1 0.00 -25.92 -15.67
C MET A 1 -0.58 -24.63 -16.25
N LYS A 2 -1.35 -23.88 -15.47
CA LYS A 2 -2.00 -22.62 -15.87
C LYS A 2 -1.03 -21.44 -15.66
N ILE A 3 -0.70 -20.69 -16.70
CA ILE A 3 0.19 -19.51 -16.58
C ILE A 3 -0.66 -18.29 -16.18
N PRO A 4 -0.31 -17.54 -15.12
CA PRO A 4 -1.07 -16.37 -14.65
C PRO A 4 -0.74 -15.13 -15.47
N TYR A 5 -1.11 -15.11 -16.76
CA TYR A 5 -0.85 -13.95 -17.61
C TYR A 5 -1.64 -12.72 -17.14
N GLY A 6 -0.93 -11.67 -16.73
CA GLY A 6 -1.53 -10.41 -16.22
C GLY A 6 -2.20 -10.51 -14.85
N GLU A 7 -2.15 -11.66 -14.16
CA GLU A 7 -2.74 -11.83 -12.84
C GLU A 7 -1.72 -11.48 -11.76
N SER A 8 -2.10 -10.59 -10.84
CA SER A 8 -1.29 -10.16 -9.70
C SER A 8 -1.96 -10.41 -8.34
N ASN A 9 -3.14 -11.03 -8.33
CA ASN A 9 -3.83 -11.40 -7.10
C ASN A 9 -3.31 -12.75 -6.59
N PHE A 10 -2.50 -12.72 -5.51
CA PHE A 10 -1.91 -13.92 -4.93
C PHE A 10 -2.95 -14.97 -4.54
N LYS A 11 -4.03 -14.59 -3.83
CA LYS A 11 -5.09 -15.52 -3.44
C LYS A 11 -5.67 -16.25 -4.65
N LYS A 12 -5.95 -15.52 -5.71
CA LYS A 12 -6.51 -16.09 -6.93
C LYS A 12 -5.52 -17.02 -7.63
N ILE A 13 -4.23 -16.66 -7.64
CA ILE A 13 -3.18 -17.51 -8.20
C ILE A 13 -3.12 -18.85 -7.48
N ILE A 14 -3.10 -18.85 -6.16
CA ILE A 14 -3.02 -20.08 -5.36
C ILE A 14 -4.33 -20.88 -5.45
N THR A 15 -5.49 -20.25 -5.24
CA THR A 15 -6.78 -20.97 -5.17
C THR A 15 -7.25 -21.53 -6.51
N GLN A 16 -6.78 -20.99 -7.65
CA GLN A 16 -7.10 -21.47 -8.98
C GLN A 16 -6.00 -22.32 -9.63
N ASP A 17 -5.00 -22.72 -8.83
CA ASP A 17 -3.89 -23.60 -9.24
C ASP A 17 -3.11 -23.04 -10.46
N PHE A 18 -2.84 -21.74 -10.44
CA PHE A 18 -1.91 -21.14 -11.40
C PHE A 18 -0.47 -21.45 -11.03
N PHE A 19 0.40 -21.44 -12.02
CA PHE A 19 1.83 -21.55 -11.79
C PHE A 19 2.33 -20.36 -10.96
N TYR A 20 2.92 -20.66 -9.80
CA TYR A 20 3.49 -19.66 -8.90
C TYR A 20 4.97 -19.97 -8.63
N ILE A 21 5.81 -18.97 -8.84
CA ILE A 21 7.23 -19.05 -8.43
C ILE A 21 7.31 -18.58 -6.98
N ASP A 22 7.56 -19.50 -6.08
CA ASP A 22 7.61 -19.19 -4.66
C ASP A 22 8.78 -18.24 -4.33
N LYS A 23 8.43 -17.09 -3.78
CA LYS A 23 9.34 -16.07 -3.25
C LYS A 23 9.02 -15.74 -1.79
N THR A 24 8.25 -16.59 -1.13
CA THR A 24 7.76 -16.29 0.22
C THR A 24 8.86 -16.37 1.29
N GLU A 25 9.99 -17.01 1.02
CA GLU A 25 11.18 -16.99 1.88
C GLU A 25 11.71 -15.57 2.15
N TYR A 26 11.51 -14.65 1.19
CA TYR A 26 11.89 -13.24 1.37
C TYR A 26 11.09 -12.51 2.45
N ILE A 27 9.95 -13.05 2.90
CA ILE A 27 9.15 -12.43 3.97
C ILE A 27 9.94 -12.39 5.28
N SER A 28 10.58 -13.49 5.66
CA SER A 28 11.41 -13.53 6.86
C SER A 28 12.64 -12.62 6.76
N LEU A 29 13.23 -12.51 5.56
CA LEU A 29 14.35 -11.58 5.33
C LEU A 29 13.91 -10.11 5.46
N LEU A 30 12.73 -9.75 4.92
CA LEU A 30 12.18 -8.39 5.07
C LEU A 30 11.97 -8.02 6.55
N GLU A 31 11.51 -8.97 7.36
CA GLU A 31 11.34 -8.72 8.80
C GLU A 31 12.67 -8.46 9.51
N GLN A 32 13.74 -9.14 9.11
CA GLN A 32 15.09 -8.95 9.64
C GLN A 32 15.73 -7.61 9.22
N HIS A 33 15.37 -7.10 8.04
CA HIS A 33 15.88 -5.81 7.53
C HIS A 33 15.19 -4.57 8.15
N GLY A 34 14.17 -4.77 8.99
CA GLY A 34 13.49 -3.69 9.70
C GLY A 34 12.07 -3.44 9.24
N SER A 35 11.46 -2.40 9.80
CA SER A 35 10.03 -2.10 9.62
C SER A 35 9.72 -1.33 8.33
N TYR A 36 10.74 -0.77 7.65
CA TYR A 36 10.55 0.07 6.45
C TYR A 36 11.31 -0.50 5.28
N ASN A 37 10.56 -0.99 4.30
CA ASN A 37 11.14 -1.63 3.15
C ASN A 37 10.69 -0.94 1.87
N ILE A 38 11.63 -0.72 0.94
CA ILE A 38 11.37 -0.19 -0.39
C ILE A 38 11.88 -1.22 -1.40
N LEU A 39 10.99 -1.69 -2.27
CA LEU A 39 11.33 -2.62 -3.35
C LEU A 39 11.47 -1.86 -4.67
N LEU A 40 12.71 -1.73 -5.14
CA LEU A 40 13.04 -1.15 -6.44
C LEU A 40 13.23 -2.26 -7.47
N ARG A 41 12.37 -2.35 -8.48
CA ARG A 41 12.48 -3.32 -9.57
C ARG A 41 11.87 -2.73 -10.86
N PRO A 42 12.33 -3.14 -12.05
CA PRO A 42 11.71 -2.77 -13.31
C PRO A 42 10.22 -3.19 -13.39
N ARG A 43 9.51 -2.69 -14.41
CA ARG A 43 8.16 -3.17 -14.71
C ARG A 43 8.15 -4.67 -15.00
N ARG A 44 7.04 -5.35 -14.71
CA ARG A 44 6.83 -6.80 -14.94
C ARG A 44 7.69 -7.76 -14.10
N PHE A 45 8.39 -7.27 -13.08
CA PHE A 45 9.16 -8.11 -12.13
C PHE A 45 8.35 -8.63 -10.94
N GLY A 46 7.02 -8.60 -11.01
CA GLY A 46 6.14 -9.19 -9.99
C GLY A 46 6.01 -8.38 -8.70
N LYS A 47 6.30 -7.06 -8.70
CA LYS A 47 6.15 -6.19 -7.52
C LYS A 47 4.75 -6.25 -6.92
N THR A 48 3.73 -6.00 -7.73
CA THR A 48 2.31 -6.02 -7.31
C THR A 48 1.88 -7.39 -6.81
N LEU A 49 2.36 -8.48 -7.44
CA LEU A 49 2.10 -9.84 -6.97
C LEU A 49 2.75 -10.08 -5.60
N PHE A 50 4.01 -9.69 -5.43
CA PHE A 50 4.69 -9.84 -4.13
C PHE A 50 4.00 -9.00 -3.05
N LEU A 51 3.56 -7.79 -3.37
CA LEU A 51 2.77 -6.95 -2.48
C LEU A 51 1.42 -7.60 -2.12
N SER A 52 0.75 -8.25 -3.09
CA SER A 52 -0.46 -9.05 -2.84
C SER A 52 -0.18 -10.25 -1.93
N THR A 53 0.99 -10.88 -2.07
CA THR A 53 1.45 -11.96 -1.18
C THR A 53 1.66 -11.45 0.25
N LEU A 54 2.37 -10.34 0.44
CA LEU A 54 2.58 -9.71 1.75
C LEU A 54 1.26 -9.35 2.43
N ARG A 55 0.33 -8.75 1.67
CA ARG A 55 -1.00 -8.41 2.18
C ARG A 55 -1.75 -9.65 2.67
N SER A 56 -1.68 -10.77 1.94
CA SER A 56 -2.33 -12.02 2.36
C SER A 56 -1.65 -12.66 3.56
N TYR A 57 -0.33 -12.54 3.67
CA TYR A 57 0.45 -13.10 4.77
C TYR A 57 0.21 -12.38 6.10
N TYR A 58 0.21 -11.05 6.08
CA TYR A 58 0.13 -10.24 7.29
C TYR A 58 -1.28 -9.91 7.74
N ASP A 59 -2.29 -9.96 6.84
CA ASP A 59 -3.66 -9.56 7.15
C ASP A 59 -4.32 -10.49 8.19
N ILE A 60 -4.79 -9.92 9.28
CA ILE A 60 -5.48 -10.65 10.36
C ILE A 60 -6.72 -11.40 9.86
N LEU A 61 -7.38 -10.90 8.81
CA LEU A 61 -8.56 -11.53 8.22
C LEU A 61 -8.23 -12.78 7.39
N CYS A 62 -6.94 -12.99 7.06
CA CYS A 62 -6.49 -14.17 6.32
C CYS A 62 -6.08 -15.33 7.22
N ARG A 63 -6.26 -15.22 8.55
CA ARG A 63 -5.82 -16.24 9.51
C ARG A 63 -6.40 -17.62 9.21
N ASN A 64 -7.68 -17.72 8.91
CA ASN A 64 -8.36 -18.98 8.64
C ASN A 64 -8.02 -19.56 7.25
N GLU A 65 -7.45 -18.74 6.35
CA GLU A 65 -7.06 -19.15 5.01
C GLU A 65 -5.56 -19.46 4.92
N PHE A 66 -4.80 -19.27 6.00
CA PHE A 66 -3.34 -19.32 6.00
C PHE A 66 -2.81 -20.65 5.44
N GLU A 67 -3.32 -21.76 5.94
CA GLU A 67 -2.87 -23.10 5.51
C GLU A 67 -3.14 -23.35 4.02
N ALA A 68 -4.33 -22.96 3.54
CA ALA A 68 -4.70 -23.10 2.13
C ALA A 68 -3.83 -22.23 1.20
N LEU A 69 -3.42 -21.04 1.66
CA LEU A 69 -2.66 -20.08 0.86
C LEU A 69 -1.15 -20.32 0.93
N PHE A 70 -0.63 -20.70 2.08
CA PHE A 70 0.81 -20.72 2.36
C PHE A 70 1.36 -22.08 2.78
N GLY A 71 0.53 -23.04 3.20
CA GLY A 71 0.97 -24.29 3.78
C GLY A 71 1.95 -25.10 2.91
N HIS A 72 1.84 -24.98 1.58
CA HIS A 72 2.72 -25.63 0.62
C HIS A 72 3.92 -24.77 0.16
N LEU A 73 4.03 -23.52 0.66
CA LEU A 73 5.07 -22.56 0.30
C LEU A 73 6.17 -22.51 1.38
N ALA A 74 7.34 -21.99 1.01
CA ALA A 74 8.50 -21.92 1.90
C ALA A 74 8.19 -21.27 3.26
N ILE A 75 7.48 -20.12 3.27
CA ILE A 75 7.11 -19.44 4.51
C ILE A 75 6.05 -20.19 5.32
N GLY A 76 5.25 -21.04 4.69
CA GLY A 76 4.25 -21.87 5.36
C GLY A 76 4.87 -22.93 6.26
N HIS A 77 6.02 -23.48 5.87
CA HIS A 77 6.76 -24.47 6.67
C HIS A 77 7.41 -23.86 7.91
N ASN A 78 7.77 -22.59 7.88
CA ASN A 78 8.37 -21.88 9.01
C ASN A 78 7.85 -20.43 9.08
N PRO A 79 6.58 -20.22 9.46
CA PRO A 79 5.98 -18.88 9.48
C PRO A 79 6.58 -18.03 10.60
N THR A 80 6.67 -16.72 10.35
CA THR A 80 7.14 -15.77 11.35
C THR A 80 6.07 -15.49 12.42
N PRO A 81 6.45 -14.96 13.60
CA PRO A 81 5.48 -14.52 14.61
C PRO A 81 4.51 -13.43 14.12
N LEU A 82 4.88 -12.67 13.08
CA LEU A 82 4.08 -11.55 12.57
C LEU A 82 3.02 -11.99 11.55
N LYS A 83 2.91 -13.28 11.23
CA LYS A 83 1.86 -13.75 10.33
C LYS A 83 0.47 -13.40 10.87
N ASN A 84 -0.41 -12.91 10.00
CA ASN A 84 -1.80 -12.59 10.33
C ASN A 84 -1.98 -11.73 11.60
N SER A 85 -1.11 -10.73 11.77
CA SER A 85 -1.09 -9.87 12.97
C SER A 85 -1.42 -8.40 12.68
N TYR A 86 -1.64 -8.02 11.42
CA TYR A 86 -1.84 -6.63 11.01
C TYR A 86 -3.19 -6.39 10.36
N GLN A 87 -3.68 -5.16 10.48
CA GLN A 87 -4.64 -4.58 9.54
C GLN A 87 -3.86 -3.92 8.41
N ILE A 88 -4.25 -4.20 7.15
CA ILE A 88 -3.50 -3.75 5.97
C ILE A 88 -4.17 -2.54 5.34
N ILE A 89 -3.46 -1.40 5.31
CA ILE A 89 -3.85 -0.27 4.47
C ILE A 89 -3.01 -0.24 3.21
N ALA A 90 -3.67 -0.13 2.05
CA ALA A 90 -3.01 -0.10 0.76
C ALA A 90 -3.37 1.15 -0.03
N PHE A 91 -2.36 1.90 -0.45
CA PHE A 91 -2.49 3.04 -1.34
C PHE A 91 -1.98 2.68 -2.73
N ASP A 92 -2.72 3.10 -3.74
CA ASP A 92 -2.36 3.03 -5.15
C ASP A 92 -2.70 4.39 -5.80
N PHE A 93 -1.66 5.12 -6.18
CA PHE A 93 -1.77 6.44 -6.79
C PHE A 93 -1.62 6.41 -8.31
N SER A 94 -1.77 5.25 -8.93
CA SER A 94 -1.74 5.12 -10.39
C SER A 94 -2.95 5.80 -11.04
N GLY A 95 -2.75 6.30 -12.27
CA GLY A 95 -3.83 6.87 -13.09
C GLY A 95 -4.44 8.18 -12.56
N ILE A 96 -3.69 8.95 -11.78
CA ILE A 96 -4.06 10.32 -11.42
C ILE A 96 -3.76 11.23 -12.62
N GLU A 97 -4.73 12.07 -13.01
CA GLU A 97 -4.53 13.09 -14.05
C GLU A 97 -3.59 14.20 -13.56
N THR A 98 -2.58 14.53 -14.37
CA THR A 98 -1.47 15.42 -13.98
C THR A 98 -1.51 16.80 -14.65
N GLY A 99 -2.50 17.08 -15.48
CA GLY A 99 -2.57 18.30 -16.31
C GLY A 99 -2.77 19.63 -15.53
N SER A 100 -3.11 19.62 -14.24
CA SER A 100 -3.21 20.81 -13.40
C SER A 100 -3.05 20.47 -11.92
N HIS A 101 -2.65 21.47 -11.10
CA HIS A 101 -2.57 21.33 -9.64
C HIS A 101 -3.87 20.79 -9.03
N GLU A 102 -5.02 21.33 -9.49
CA GLU A 102 -6.33 20.93 -8.96
C GLU A 102 -6.67 19.48 -9.31
N ASN A 103 -6.43 19.02 -10.57
CA ASN A 103 -6.65 17.62 -10.97
C ASN A 103 -5.79 16.68 -10.15
N VAL A 104 -4.50 17.02 -9.97
CA VAL A 104 -3.58 16.23 -9.15
C VAL A 104 -4.05 16.14 -7.71
N ARG A 105 -4.45 17.28 -7.13
CA ARG A 105 -4.93 17.33 -5.74
C ARG A 105 -6.21 16.52 -5.55
N GLN A 106 -7.17 16.67 -6.44
CA GLN A 106 -8.46 15.94 -6.39
C GLN A 106 -8.23 14.45 -6.60
N GLY A 107 -7.43 14.07 -7.59
CA GLY A 107 -7.11 12.68 -7.86
C GLY A 107 -6.39 12.00 -6.68
N PHE A 108 -5.40 12.69 -6.08
CA PHE A 108 -4.69 12.18 -4.91
C PHE A 108 -5.60 12.07 -3.68
N SER A 109 -6.45 13.06 -3.44
CA SER A 109 -7.46 13.04 -2.35
C SER A 109 -8.46 11.91 -2.55
N GLY A 110 -9.01 11.76 -3.75
CA GLY A 110 -9.96 10.69 -4.08
C GLY A 110 -9.35 9.29 -3.89
N ARG A 111 -8.11 9.06 -4.38
CA ARG A 111 -7.41 7.78 -4.16
C ARG A 111 -7.14 7.51 -2.68
N THR A 112 -6.79 8.56 -1.92
CA THR A 112 -6.63 8.45 -0.48
C THR A 112 -7.94 8.06 0.18
N GLY A 113 -9.03 8.79 -0.07
CA GLY A 113 -10.35 8.53 0.50
C GLY A 113 -10.85 7.11 0.18
N ASP A 114 -10.71 6.66 -1.07
CA ASP A 114 -11.07 5.31 -1.50
C ASP A 114 -10.30 4.22 -0.72
N SER A 115 -9.00 4.44 -0.50
CA SER A 115 -8.16 3.49 0.25
C SER A 115 -8.59 3.42 1.72
N LEU A 116 -8.86 4.56 2.34
CA LEU A 116 -9.34 4.63 3.73
C LEU A 116 -10.72 3.99 3.88
N ARG A 117 -11.65 4.29 2.96
CA ARG A 117 -12.99 3.68 2.94
C ARG A 117 -12.91 2.16 2.80
N LYS A 118 -12.12 1.66 1.84
CA LYS A 118 -11.92 0.21 1.64
C LYS A 118 -11.39 -0.47 2.89
N PHE A 119 -10.47 0.17 3.61
CA PHE A 119 -9.96 -0.32 4.88
C PHE A 119 -11.07 -0.38 5.94
N LEU A 120 -11.78 0.73 6.16
CA LEU A 120 -12.82 0.80 7.19
C LEU A 120 -13.93 -0.25 6.96
N VAL A 121 -14.41 -0.38 5.72
CA VAL A 121 -15.39 -1.40 5.35
C VAL A 121 -14.83 -2.81 5.59
N ARG A 122 -13.58 -3.07 5.16
CA ARG A 122 -12.95 -4.39 5.28
C ARG A 122 -12.83 -4.86 6.72
N TYR A 123 -12.50 -3.96 7.64
CA TYR A 123 -12.28 -4.29 9.06
C TYR A 123 -13.49 -4.02 9.94
N GLY A 124 -14.66 -3.76 9.35
CA GLY A 124 -15.94 -3.70 10.05
C GLY A 124 -16.18 -2.43 10.87
N TYR A 125 -15.54 -1.33 10.52
CA TYR A 125 -15.83 -0.04 11.11
C TYR A 125 -17.22 0.47 10.73
N SER A 126 -17.81 1.32 11.56
CA SER A 126 -19.18 1.80 11.36
C SER A 126 -19.31 2.77 10.16
N GLN A 127 -20.53 2.90 9.64
CA GLN A 127 -20.83 3.91 8.62
C GLN A 127 -20.55 5.34 9.14
N GLY A 128 -20.75 5.58 10.44
CA GLY A 128 -20.42 6.85 11.06
C GLY A 128 -18.91 7.16 11.02
N ASP A 129 -18.07 6.13 11.14
CA ASP A 129 -16.61 6.30 11.04
C ASP A 129 -16.18 6.65 9.61
N ILE A 130 -16.82 6.03 8.61
CA ILE A 130 -16.60 6.34 7.20
C ILE A 130 -16.95 7.81 6.91
N LEU A 131 -18.14 8.24 7.33
CA LEU A 131 -18.59 9.63 7.14
C LEU A 131 -17.64 10.66 7.76
N ARG A 132 -17.09 10.36 8.95
CA ARG A 132 -16.09 11.25 9.60
C ARG A 132 -14.82 11.43 8.78
N ILE A 133 -14.42 10.44 8.01
CA ILE A 133 -13.27 10.56 7.09
C ILE A 133 -13.66 11.37 5.86
N GLU A 134 -14.85 11.12 5.30
CA GLU A 134 -15.35 11.82 4.11
C GLU A 134 -15.56 13.31 4.37
N GLU A 135 -15.98 13.70 5.57
CA GLU A 135 -16.09 15.11 5.98
C GLU A 135 -14.75 15.87 5.89
N GLU A 136 -13.62 15.16 6.03
CA GLU A 136 -12.28 15.75 5.91
C GLU A 136 -11.79 15.88 4.47
N GLU A 137 -12.52 15.40 3.46
CA GLU A 137 -12.08 15.44 2.05
C GLU A 137 -11.79 16.86 1.58
N ARG A 138 -12.62 17.84 1.97
CA ARG A 138 -12.43 19.26 1.67
C ARG A 138 -11.13 19.85 2.24
N ASN A 139 -10.63 19.27 3.35
CA ASN A 139 -9.39 19.68 4.02
C ASN A 139 -8.16 18.97 3.41
N GLY A 140 -8.38 18.01 2.51
CA GLY A 140 -7.36 17.33 1.73
C GLY A 140 -6.86 16.01 2.32
N PRO A 141 -5.94 15.32 1.60
CA PRO A 141 -5.55 13.95 1.88
C PRO A 141 -4.86 13.77 3.24
N ALA A 142 -4.08 14.77 3.68
CA ALA A 142 -3.42 14.73 4.97
C ALA A 142 -4.42 14.80 6.14
N ALA A 143 -5.48 15.61 6.02
CA ALA A 143 -6.53 15.73 7.04
C ALA A 143 -7.32 14.41 7.15
N MET A 144 -7.76 13.83 6.01
CA MET A 144 -8.40 12.52 5.99
C MET A 144 -7.55 11.46 6.66
N LEU A 145 -6.26 11.40 6.34
CA LEU A 145 -5.34 10.40 6.89
C LEU A 145 -5.09 10.61 8.38
N SER A 146 -4.95 11.86 8.83
CA SER A 146 -4.81 12.19 10.24
C SER A 146 -6.05 11.77 11.04
N ARG A 147 -7.25 12.08 10.50
CA ARG A 147 -8.51 11.66 11.11
C ARG A 147 -8.64 10.14 11.18
N PHE A 148 -8.23 9.46 10.12
CA PHE A 148 -8.21 8.01 10.05
C PHE A 148 -7.33 7.40 11.15
N PHE A 149 -6.08 7.83 11.31
CA PHE A 149 -5.20 7.30 12.36
C PHE A 149 -5.74 7.60 13.76
N ALA A 150 -6.32 8.76 13.99
CA ALA A 150 -6.98 9.08 15.26
C ALA A 150 -8.19 8.17 15.56
N LEU A 151 -8.89 7.72 14.51
CA LEU A 151 -10.07 6.87 14.63
C LEU A 151 -9.73 5.42 14.92
N ILE A 152 -8.71 4.86 14.23
CA ILE A 152 -8.35 3.44 14.37
C ILE A 152 -7.58 3.13 15.65
N GLY A 153 -7.03 4.16 16.32
CA GLY A 153 -6.42 4.04 17.65
C GLY A 153 -5.24 3.06 17.70
N GLU A 154 -5.35 2.05 18.56
CA GLU A 154 -4.29 1.06 18.84
C GLU A 154 -4.19 -0.07 17.79
N ALA A 155 -4.77 0.10 16.60
CA ALA A 155 -4.68 -0.90 15.55
C ALA A 155 -3.22 -1.01 15.04
N HIS A 156 -2.71 -2.23 14.95
CA HIS A 156 -1.41 -2.49 14.33
C HIS A 156 -1.53 -2.45 12.81
N ILE A 157 -0.99 -1.42 12.19
CA ILE A 157 -1.08 -1.17 10.76
C ILE A 157 0.18 -1.61 10.03
N TYR A 158 -0.01 -2.41 8.97
CA TYR A 158 0.98 -2.59 7.91
C TYR A 158 0.54 -1.74 6.71
N LEU A 159 1.31 -0.70 6.42
CA LEU A 159 1.01 0.22 5.33
C LEU A 159 1.76 -0.20 4.07
N VAL A 160 1.05 -0.32 2.96
CA VAL A 160 1.62 -0.63 1.65
C VAL A 160 1.29 0.46 0.65
N ILE A 161 2.29 0.83 -0.18
CA ILE A 161 2.11 1.78 -1.28
C ILE A 161 2.65 1.12 -2.55
N ASP A 162 1.77 0.93 -3.53
CA ASP A 162 2.18 0.42 -4.84
C ASP A 162 2.46 1.58 -5.79
N GLU A 163 3.50 1.40 -6.62
CA GLU A 163 3.89 2.35 -7.67
C GLU A 163 4.02 3.81 -7.18
N TYR A 164 4.66 4.00 -6.03
CA TYR A 164 4.88 5.32 -5.40
C TYR A 164 5.43 6.38 -6.36
N ASP A 165 6.35 5.98 -7.22
CA ASP A 165 7.05 6.84 -8.15
C ASP A 165 6.28 7.12 -9.43
N ASN A 166 5.29 6.29 -9.79
CA ASN A 166 4.52 6.47 -11.02
C ASN A 166 3.79 7.82 -11.02
N PHE A 167 3.13 8.15 -9.91
CA PHE A 167 2.49 9.45 -9.71
C PHE A 167 3.50 10.60 -9.75
N ALA A 168 4.60 10.49 -8.97
CA ALA A 168 5.62 11.53 -8.89
C ALA A 168 6.28 11.79 -10.27
N ASN A 169 6.59 10.72 -11.00
CA ASN A 169 7.19 10.82 -12.34
C ASN A 169 6.22 11.35 -13.39
N ALA A 170 4.92 11.01 -13.30
CA ALA A 170 3.92 11.57 -14.21
C ALA A 170 3.81 13.08 -14.03
N VAL A 171 3.71 13.58 -12.80
CA VAL A 171 3.68 15.03 -12.52
C VAL A 171 4.99 15.71 -12.95
N LEU A 172 6.14 15.09 -12.66
CA LEU A 172 7.46 15.64 -13.05
C LEU A 172 7.62 15.71 -14.58
N GLY A 173 7.09 14.72 -15.29
CA GLY A 173 7.10 14.68 -16.76
C GLY A 173 6.25 15.78 -17.39
N ASP A 174 5.17 16.19 -16.74
CA ASP A 174 4.28 17.26 -17.20
C ASP A 174 4.80 18.66 -16.80
N SER A 175 5.23 18.83 -15.55
CA SER A 175 5.70 20.13 -15.03
C SER A 175 6.58 19.97 -13.78
N LEU A 176 7.84 20.42 -13.91
CA LEU A 176 8.76 20.53 -12.78
C LEU A 176 8.27 21.53 -11.71
N GLU A 177 7.62 22.61 -12.14
CA GLU A 177 7.07 23.63 -11.24
C GLU A 177 5.96 23.01 -10.39
N LEU A 178 4.99 22.36 -11.02
CA LEU A 178 3.91 21.65 -10.33
C LEU A 178 4.43 20.58 -9.38
N PHE A 179 5.41 19.79 -9.82
CA PHE A 179 6.05 18.79 -8.97
C PHE A 179 6.65 19.43 -7.71
N THR A 180 7.40 20.53 -7.90
CA THR A 180 8.05 21.25 -6.78
C THR A 180 7.02 21.81 -5.81
N GLU A 181 5.88 22.30 -6.32
CA GLU A 181 4.78 22.82 -5.49
C GLU A 181 4.15 21.73 -4.62
N ILE A 182 3.80 20.57 -5.21
CA ILE A 182 3.08 19.51 -4.48
C ILE A 182 3.93 18.72 -3.51
N VAL A 183 5.24 18.55 -3.78
CA VAL A 183 6.18 17.82 -2.89
C VAL A 183 7.00 18.75 -2.01
N GLY A 184 7.03 20.05 -2.32
CA GLY A 184 7.78 21.06 -1.61
C GLY A 184 7.19 21.41 -0.24
N LYS A 185 7.76 22.44 0.40
CA LYS A 185 7.29 22.93 1.69
C LYS A 185 5.87 23.49 1.56
N GLY A 186 4.92 22.90 2.29
CA GLY A 186 3.49 23.27 2.21
C GLY A 186 2.68 22.46 1.17
N GLY A 187 3.34 21.63 0.34
CA GLY A 187 2.66 20.77 -0.62
C GLY A 187 1.87 19.63 0.05
N PHE A 188 0.73 19.27 -0.53
CA PHE A 188 -0.21 18.30 0.06
C PHE A 188 0.36 16.87 0.07
N VAL A 189 1.21 16.51 -0.90
CA VAL A 189 1.88 15.20 -0.93
C VAL A 189 2.86 15.07 0.23
N ARG A 190 3.66 16.11 0.46
CA ARG A 190 4.56 16.15 1.61
C ARG A 190 3.79 16.06 2.93
N ALA A 191 2.71 16.84 3.07
CA ALA A 191 1.87 16.80 4.28
C ALA A 191 1.30 15.39 4.53
N PHE A 192 0.85 14.69 3.48
CA PHE A 192 0.38 13.31 3.57
C PHE A 192 1.46 12.37 4.15
N TYR A 193 2.72 12.45 3.66
CA TYR A 193 3.81 11.62 4.18
C TYR A 193 4.27 12.02 5.59
N GLU A 194 4.14 13.29 5.95
CA GLU A 194 4.41 13.74 7.33
C GLU A 194 3.41 13.13 8.33
N VAL A 195 2.14 12.98 7.95
CA VAL A 195 1.13 12.26 8.76
C VAL A 195 1.50 10.78 8.92
N ILE A 196 1.92 10.09 7.85
CA ILE A 196 2.39 8.69 7.96
C ILE A 196 3.60 8.59 8.89
N LYS A 197 4.54 9.53 8.80
CA LYS A 197 5.71 9.57 9.67
C LYS A 197 5.30 9.71 11.14
N THR A 198 4.37 10.62 11.44
CA THR A 198 3.84 10.82 12.80
C THR A 198 3.18 9.55 13.32
N ALA A 199 2.27 8.94 12.56
CA ALA A 199 1.60 7.70 12.92
C ALA A 199 2.59 6.53 13.13
N THR A 200 3.73 6.56 12.43
CA THR A 200 4.82 5.61 12.64
C THR A 200 5.55 5.86 13.98
N MET A 201 5.82 7.11 14.32
CA MET A 201 6.46 7.47 15.59
C MET A 201 5.55 7.16 16.79
N GLU A 202 4.23 7.23 16.60
CA GLU A 202 3.22 6.88 17.59
C GLU A 202 2.98 5.36 17.70
N GLY A 203 3.59 4.55 16.82
CA GLY A 203 3.45 3.10 16.82
C GLY A 203 2.16 2.57 16.19
N ILE A 204 1.34 3.44 15.60
CA ILE A 204 0.11 3.04 14.87
C ILE A 204 0.49 2.32 13.57
N VAL A 205 1.41 2.91 12.80
CA VAL A 205 1.99 2.27 11.61
C VAL A 205 3.28 1.56 12.03
N ASP A 206 3.19 0.26 12.24
CA ASP A 206 4.32 -0.55 12.68
C ASP A 206 5.27 -0.89 11.52
N ARG A 207 4.71 -1.22 10.35
CA ARG A 207 5.49 -1.59 9.17
C ARG A 207 5.03 -0.89 7.91
N ARG A 208 5.99 -0.63 7.00
CA ARG A 208 5.72 -0.05 5.67
C ARG A 208 6.46 -0.83 4.59
N PHE A 209 5.75 -1.05 3.48
CA PHE A 209 6.33 -1.61 2.27
C PHE A 209 5.92 -0.76 1.05
N ILE A 210 6.90 -0.24 0.35
CA ILE A 210 6.70 0.66 -0.78
C ILE A 210 7.32 0.01 -2.01
N THR A 211 6.59 -0.01 -3.13
CA THR A 211 7.16 -0.39 -4.42
C THR A 211 7.44 0.83 -5.27
N CYS A 212 8.59 0.83 -5.91
CA CYS A 212 8.99 1.85 -6.87
C CYS A 212 9.49 1.20 -8.17
N LEU A 213 9.41 1.94 -9.26
CA LEU A 213 10.00 1.54 -10.53
C LEU A 213 11.50 1.88 -10.53
N LEU A 214 12.31 0.92 -10.91
CA LEU A 214 13.68 1.20 -11.30
C LEU A 214 13.66 1.55 -12.81
N TYR A 215 13.85 2.81 -13.14
CA TYR A 215 14.08 3.23 -14.51
C TYR A 215 15.54 2.93 -14.85
N THR A 216 15.78 1.98 -15.73
CA THR A 216 17.07 1.85 -16.39
C THR A 216 17.05 2.74 -17.64
N SER A 217 18.08 3.52 -17.85
CA SER A 217 18.20 4.49 -18.94
C SER A 217 18.24 3.88 -20.36
N ASP A 218 18.05 2.56 -20.46
CA ASP A 218 18.15 1.80 -21.72
C ASP A 218 16.88 0.98 -21.95
N ALA A 219 15.80 1.65 -22.32
CA ALA A 219 14.61 1.00 -22.87
C ALA A 219 13.95 1.91 -23.91
#